data_b04a9686974ad4004ce838e385e9dc71
#
_entry.id   b04a9686974ad4004ce838e385e9dc71
#
_cell.length_a   1.000
_cell.length_b   1.000
_cell.length_c   1.000
_cell.angle_alpha   90.00
_cell.angle_beta   90.00
_cell.angle_gamma   90.00
#
_symmetry.space_group_name_H-M   'P 1'
#
loop_
_entity.id
_entity.type
_entity.pdbx_description
1 polymer ?
#
loop_
_entity_poly.entity_id
_entity_poly.type
_entity_poly.pdbx_seq_one_letter_code
_entity_poly.pdbx_strand_id
1 'polypeptide(L)'
;DVFKGHTVEEAEDIFICGTHATTPSPQLVSKEWPRPWLYSRVFLMFTAAFALLWLCCNLFGNPNALPGMIVVGSFTVPLSTMIMFMEVNAWRNISLYKVIQTFLVGGCASLVATLMLFSIVGSHELNLIGAIVTGIVEEAGKAVIVFWFLSKMKRLSILGGLLIGASVGAGFAAFESAGYALQPVLAFFQNSGYYAAYGRQLDASMMMDAINQSIIIRGFLAPGGHVTWAAISGAALVIAGKALRRFDTSLLTDKRFLRLFIIPVILHAAWDSPMSNIGSSIYLVPIALTVIVWIVVMILINMGLAEVERVTKRQ
;
A
#
# COMPACT_ATOMS: atom_id res chain seq x y z
N ASP A 1 3.58 9.35 18.29
CA ASP A 1 3.90 10.59 19.03
C ASP A 1 4.34 11.72 18.09
N VAL A 2 3.54 11.95 17.05
CA VAL A 2 3.83 12.81 15.88
C VAL A 2 4.19 14.26 16.25
N PHE A 3 3.64 14.76 17.35
CA PHE A 3 3.81 16.17 17.75
C PHE A 3 4.99 16.41 18.71
N LYS A 4 5.67 15.35 19.15
CA LYS A 4 6.88 15.49 19.98
C LYS A 4 8.11 15.76 19.12
N GLY A 5 9.11 16.41 19.72
CA GLY A 5 10.45 16.47 19.15
C GLY A 5 11.10 15.11 19.17
N HIS A 6 11.71 14.70 18.08
CA HIS A 6 12.45 13.44 17.94
C HIS A 6 13.81 13.72 17.34
N THR A 7 14.82 12.95 17.76
CA THR A 7 16.20 13.10 17.27
C THR A 7 16.43 12.26 16.01
N VAL A 8 17.56 12.50 15.34
CA VAL A 8 17.98 11.70 14.19
C VAL A 8 18.32 10.29 14.63
N GLU A 9 18.97 10.13 15.79
CA GLU A 9 19.35 8.84 16.37
C GLU A 9 18.10 7.97 16.64
N GLU A 10 17.00 8.56 17.16
CA GLU A 10 15.74 7.83 17.34
C GLU A 10 15.16 7.32 16.01
N ALA A 11 15.31 8.08 14.91
CA ALA A 11 14.89 7.66 13.59
C ALA A 11 15.78 6.52 13.04
N GLU A 12 17.10 6.65 13.23
CA GLU A 12 18.06 5.61 12.82
C GLU A 12 17.80 4.30 13.56
N ASP A 13 17.54 4.35 14.88
CA ASP A 13 17.19 3.18 15.70
C ASP A 13 15.97 2.42 15.17
N ILE A 14 14.98 3.12 14.61
CA ILE A 14 13.83 2.48 13.98
C ILE A 14 14.27 1.78 12.68
N PHE A 15 15.09 2.43 11.86
CA PHE A 15 15.52 1.87 10.58
C PHE A 15 16.52 0.73 10.68
N ILE A 16 17.38 0.71 11.69
CA ILE A 16 18.35 -0.38 11.91
C ILE A 16 17.73 -1.60 12.60
N CYS A 17 16.50 -1.53 13.09
CA CYS A 17 15.86 -2.65 13.78
C CYS A 17 15.62 -3.84 12.81
N GLY A 18 15.45 -5.04 13.38
CA GLY A 18 15.06 -6.24 12.65
C GLY A 18 16.21 -6.96 11.92
N THR A 19 17.46 -6.57 12.14
CA THR A 19 18.63 -7.33 11.71
C THR A 19 18.92 -8.45 12.71
N HIS A 20 19.86 -9.35 12.38
CA HIS A 20 20.30 -10.40 13.30
C HIS A 20 20.81 -9.84 14.65
N ALA A 21 21.49 -8.69 14.60
CA ALA A 21 22.05 -8.05 15.79
C ALA A 21 21.06 -7.18 16.58
N THR A 22 20.07 -6.62 15.91
CA THR A 22 19.18 -5.59 16.50
C THR A 22 17.75 -6.09 16.75
N THR A 23 17.42 -7.33 16.36
CA THR A 23 16.12 -7.93 16.73
C THR A 23 16.08 -8.18 18.23
N PRO A 24 15.12 -7.60 18.97
CA PRO A 24 15.03 -7.79 20.41
C PRO A 24 14.66 -9.22 20.76
N SER A 25 15.14 -9.69 21.93
CA SER A 25 14.64 -10.94 22.50
C SER A 25 13.16 -10.80 22.84
N PRO A 26 12.37 -11.89 22.80
CA PRO A 26 10.92 -11.80 23.09
C PRO A 26 10.57 -11.16 24.42
N GLN A 27 11.43 -11.30 25.44
CA GLN A 27 11.24 -10.73 26.77
C GLN A 27 11.34 -9.19 26.79
N LEU A 28 12.10 -8.61 25.83
CA LEU A 28 12.31 -7.15 25.71
C LEU A 28 11.27 -6.47 24.80
N VAL A 29 10.38 -7.25 24.18
CA VAL A 29 9.35 -6.69 23.31
C VAL A 29 8.29 -5.97 24.14
N SER A 30 8.06 -4.69 23.83
CA SER A 30 7.03 -3.90 24.50
C SER A 30 5.63 -4.42 24.17
N LYS A 31 4.77 -4.46 25.20
CA LYS A 31 3.35 -4.82 25.09
C LYS A 31 2.45 -3.59 24.95
N GLU A 32 3.04 -2.41 25.12
CA GLU A 32 2.31 -1.16 24.99
C GLU A 32 1.87 -0.93 23.55
N TRP A 33 0.77 -0.18 23.41
CA TRP A 33 0.32 0.27 22.11
C TRP A 33 1.42 1.11 21.45
N PRO A 34 1.85 0.76 20.23
CA PRO A 34 2.87 1.51 19.51
C PRO A 34 2.45 2.96 19.30
N ARG A 35 3.42 3.87 19.39
CA ARG A 35 3.21 5.30 19.16
C ARG A 35 4.01 5.74 17.93
N PRO A 36 3.58 5.37 16.72
CA PRO A 36 4.32 5.69 15.52
C PRO A 36 4.41 7.20 15.30
N TRP A 37 5.53 7.67 14.76
CA TRP A 37 5.80 9.07 14.47
C TRP A 37 6.67 9.27 13.22
N LEU A 38 7.60 8.34 12.93
CA LEU A 38 8.57 8.44 11.85
C LEU A 38 7.89 8.49 10.48
N TYR A 39 6.79 7.74 10.31
CA TYR A 39 5.99 7.78 9.09
C TYR A 39 5.56 9.21 8.70
N SER A 40 5.25 10.06 9.69
CA SER A 40 4.84 11.44 9.45
C SER A 40 6.02 12.30 8.96
N ARG A 41 7.23 12.05 9.44
CA ARG A 41 8.45 12.72 8.98
C ARG A 41 8.80 12.32 7.55
N VAL A 42 8.70 11.01 7.25
CA VAL A 42 8.86 10.50 5.88
C VAL A 42 7.81 11.12 4.95
N PHE A 43 6.55 11.18 5.37
CA PHE A 43 5.48 11.84 4.61
C PHE A 43 5.81 13.31 4.31
N LEU A 44 6.25 14.07 5.32
CA LEU A 44 6.60 15.47 5.15
C LEU A 44 7.81 15.67 4.22
N MET A 45 8.84 14.81 4.33
CA MET A 45 10.01 14.87 3.44
C MET A 45 9.62 14.63 1.97
N PHE A 46 8.82 13.59 1.71
CA PHE A 46 8.35 13.29 0.36
C PHE A 46 7.39 14.36 -0.17
N THR A 47 6.51 14.89 0.69
CA THR A 47 5.62 16.01 0.33
C THR A 47 6.42 17.27 -0.03
N ALA A 48 7.46 17.60 0.73
CA ALA A 48 8.34 18.71 0.41
C ALA A 48 9.07 18.50 -0.92
N ALA A 49 9.61 17.30 -1.15
CA ALA A 49 10.23 16.96 -2.43
C ALA A 49 9.23 17.02 -3.61
N PHE A 50 8.02 16.52 -3.42
CA PHE A 50 6.93 16.63 -4.40
C PHE A 50 6.62 18.11 -4.69
N ALA A 51 6.47 18.95 -3.66
CA ALA A 51 6.18 20.36 -3.83
C ALA A 51 7.28 21.09 -4.62
N LEU A 52 8.55 20.78 -4.37
CA LEU A 52 9.68 21.35 -5.12
C LEU A 52 9.64 20.92 -6.60
N LEU A 53 9.39 19.65 -6.88
CA LEU A 53 9.26 19.13 -8.25
C LEU A 53 8.03 19.71 -8.95
N TRP A 54 6.93 19.87 -8.22
CA TRP A 54 5.72 20.52 -8.69
C TRP A 54 5.99 21.99 -9.11
N LEU A 55 6.73 22.75 -8.28
CA LEU A 55 7.16 24.11 -8.62
C LEU A 55 8.03 24.12 -9.89
N CYS A 56 8.96 23.17 -10.04
CA CYS A 56 9.77 23.04 -11.24
C CYS A 56 8.92 22.84 -12.50
N CYS A 57 7.92 21.98 -12.42
CA CYS A 57 7.06 21.68 -13.58
C CYS A 57 6.07 22.79 -13.87
N ASN A 58 5.32 23.25 -12.84
CA ASN A 58 4.15 24.12 -13.05
C ASN A 58 4.47 25.60 -13.01
N LEU A 59 5.44 26.04 -12.20
CA LEU A 59 5.81 27.45 -12.11
C LEU A 59 6.97 27.81 -13.06
N PHE A 60 7.99 26.95 -13.13
CA PHE A 60 9.17 27.20 -13.96
C PHE A 60 9.09 26.55 -15.35
N GLY A 61 8.04 25.79 -15.64
CA GLY A 61 7.81 25.15 -16.95
C GLY A 61 8.90 24.16 -17.35
N ASN A 62 9.56 23.50 -16.38
CA ASN A 62 10.65 22.56 -16.67
C ASN A 62 10.12 21.12 -16.76
N PRO A 63 9.96 20.55 -17.97
CA PRO A 63 9.41 19.20 -18.15
C PRO A 63 10.33 18.09 -17.61
N ASN A 64 11.63 18.35 -17.41
CA ASN A 64 12.58 17.36 -16.92
C ASN A 64 12.28 16.94 -15.47
N ALA A 65 11.55 17.75 -14.71
CA ALA A 65 11.12 17.41 -13.36
C ALA A 65 9.86 16.51 -13.32
N LEU A 66 9.14 16.36 -14.44
CA LEU A 66 7.88 15.63 -14.52
C LEU A 66 7.99 14.14 -14.10
N PRO A 67 8.96 13.36 -14.57
CA PRO A 67 9.11 11.96 -14.12
C PRO A 67 9.33 11.86 -12.61
N GLY A 68 10.18 12.75 -12.05
CA GLY A 68 10.41 12.83 -10.62
C GLY A 68 9.15 13.19 -9.84
N MET A 69 8.37 14.15 -10.33
CA MET A 69 7.09 14.56 -9.73
C MET A 69 6.09 13.39 -9.68
N ILE A 70 5.95 12.65 -10.77
CA ILE A 70 5.07 11.47 -10.84
C ILE A 70 5.52 10.40 -9.84
N VAL A 71 6.81 10.05 -9.83
CA VAL A 71 7.34 9.01 -8.94
C VAL A 71 7.20 9.44 -7.48
N VAL A 72 7.72 10.59 -7.10
CA VAL A 72 7.69 11.06 -5.71
C VAL A 72 6.24 11.22 -5.23
N GLY A 73 5.37 11.82 -6.04
CA GLY A 73 3.95 11.99 -5.68
C GLY A 73 3.23 10.66 -5.45
N SER A 74 3.45 9.69 -6.34
CA SER A 74 2.82 8.36 -6.26
C SER A 74 3.35 7.52 -5.09
N PHE A 75 4.59 7.74 -4.65
CA PHE A 75 5.24 6.99 -3.58
C PHE A 75 5.00 7.60 -2.19
N THR A 76 4.71 8.89 -2.11
CA THR A 76 4.62 9.64 -0.84
C THR A 76 3.76 8.95 0.21
N VAL A 77 2.51 8.68 -0.09
CA VAL A 77 1.56 8.13 0.89
C VAL A 77 1.74 6.62 1.07
N PRO A 78 1.86 5.79 0.01
CA PRO A 78 2.10 4.37 0.18
C PRO A 78 3.35 4.05 1.01
N LEU A 79 4.48 4.73 0.74
CA LEU A 79 5.72 4.53 1.47
C LEU A 79 5.59 4.96 2.93
N SER A 80 4.98 6.11 3.19
CA SER A 80 4.78 6.60 4.55
C SER A 80 3.87 5.67 5.35
N THR A 81 2.80 5.16 4.75
CA THR A 81 1.90 4.20 5.39
C THR A 81 2.63 2.88 5.69
N MET A 82 3.47 2.41 4.77
CA MET A 82 4.32 1.23 5.00
C MET A 82 5.27 1.43 6.19
N ILE A 83 5.92 2.60 6.31
CA ILE A 83 6.77 2.93 7.47
C ILE A 83 5.96 2.92 8.77
N MET A 84 4.72 3.41 8.75
CA MET A 84 3.84 3.30 9.92
C MET A 84 3.63 1.84 10.35
N PHE A 85 3.39 0.91 9.41
CA PHE A 85 3.29 -0.51 9.74
C PHE A 85 4.62 -1.10 10.26
N MET A 86 5.77 -0.58 9.80
CA MET A 86 7.08 -0.95 10.35
C MET A 86 7.22 -0.51 11.82
N GLU A 87 6.79 0.72 12.16
CA GLU A 87 6.78 1.23 13.54
C GLU A 87 5.79 0.48 14.44
N VAL A 88 4.65 0.06 13.89
CA VAL A 88 3.63 -0.72 14.62
C VAL A 88 4.08 -2.16 14.90
N ASN A 89 5.04 -2.70 14.13
CA ASN A 89 5.57 -4.04 14.36
C ASN A 89 6.40 -4.11 15.65
N ALA A 90 5.73 -4.29 16.79
CA ALA A 90 6.36 -4.35 18.10
C ALA A 90 7.48 -5.40 18.21
N TRP A 91 7.43 -6.48 17.43
CA TRP A 91 8.49 -7.49 17.38
C TRP A 91 9.82 -6.95 16.85
N ARG A 92 9.82 -5.87 16.08
CA ARG A 92 11.01 -5.28 15.45
C ARG A 92 11.95 -6.32 14.82
N ASN A 93 11.36 -7.33 14.18
CA ASN A 93 12.05 -8.53 13.67
C ASN A 93 12.12 -8.59 12.14
N ILE A 94 11.75 -7.52 11.46
CA ILE A 94 11.79 -7.38 10.00
C ILE A 94 12.63 -6.15 9.69
N SER A 95 13.75 -6.37 9.01
CA SER A 95 14.69 -5.29 8.68
C SER A 95 14.16 -4.38 7.58
N LEU A 96 14.63 -3.12 7.57
CA LEU A 96 14.32 -2.17 6.50
C LEU A 96 14.69 -2.73 5.11
N TYR A 97 15.83 -3.46 4.99
CA TYR A 97 16.18 -4.14 3.75
C TYR A 97 15.06 -5.08 3.27
N LYS A 98 14.49 -5.88 4.18
CA LYS A 98 13.39 -6.80 3.86
C LYS A 98 12.11 -6.05 3.48
N VAL A 99 11.82 -4.97 4.17
CA VAL A 99 10.67 -4.10 3.89
C VAL A 99 10.80 -3.48 2.50
N ILE A 100 11.97 -2.89 2.17
CA ILE A 100 12.23 -2.30 0.84
C ILE A 100 12.22 -3.38 -0.26
N GLN A 101 12.83 -4.54 -0.02
CA GLN A 101 12.78 -5.67 -0.96
C GLN A 101 11.34 -6.08 -1.25
N THR A 102 10.51 -6.19 -0.20
CA THR A 102 9.10 -6.57 -0.34
C THR A 102 8.30 -5.47 -1.03
N PHE A 103 8.58 -4.21 -0.76
CA PHE A 103 7.98 -3.07 -1.44
C PHE A 103 8.29 -3.08 -2.95
N LEU A 104 9.56 -3.11 -3.32
CA LEU A 104 9.97 -3.01 -4.73
C LEU A 104 9.65 -4.31 -5.49
N VAL A 105 10.23 -5.42 -5.03
CA VAL A 105 10.09 -6.71 -5.74
C VAL A 105 8.68 -7.27 -5.56
N GLY A 106 8.13 -7.18 -4.35
CA GLY A 106 6.77 -7.65 -4.06
C GLY A 106 5.71 -6.82 -4.77
N GLY A 107 5.87 -5.49 -4.80
CA GLY A 107 4.99 -4.60 -5.55
C GLY A 107 4.98 -4.91 -7.05
N CYS A 108 6.14 -4.98 -7.69
CA CYS A 108 6.25 -5.35 -9.11
C CYS A 108 5.72 -6.76 -9.38
N ALA A 109 6.08 -7.74 -8.55
CA ALA A 109 5.64 -9.13 -8.73
C ALA A 109 4.12 -9.27 -8.59
N SER A 110 3.49 -8.52 -7.68
CA SER A 110 2.04 -8.53 -7.53
C SER A 110 1.31 -7.90 -8.71
N LEU A 111 1.86 -6.83 -9.32
CA LEU A 111 1.34 -6.29 -10.58
C LEU A 111 1.44 -7.32 -11.71
N VAL A 112 2.57 -8.00 -11.85
CA VAL A 112 2.74 -9.06 -12.86
C VAL A 112 1.76 -10.20 -12.63
N ALA A 113 1.61 -10.66 -11.37
CA ALA A 113 0.66 -11.71 -11.01
C ALA A 113 -0.78 -11.31 -11.36
N THR A 114 -1.17 -10.06 -11.06
CA THR A 114 -2.47 -9.50 -11.43
C THR A 114 -2.68 -9.47 -12.93
N LEU A 115 -1.70 -9.01 -13.71
CA LEU A 115 -1.78 -8.98 -15.18
C LEU A 115 -1.88 -10.41 -15.77
N MET A 116 -1.16 -11.38 -15.21
CA MET A 116 -1.29 -12.79 -15.60
C MET A 116 -2.69 -13.33 -15.32
N LEU A 117 -3.28 -13.01 -14.17
CA LEU A 117 -4.65 -13.41 -13.85
C LEU A 117 -5.67 -12.76 -14.79
N PHE A 118 -5.51 -11.45 -15.10
CA PHE A 118 -6.36 -10.77 -16.06
C PHE A 118 -6.21 -11.35 -17.49
N SER A 119 -5.06 -11.86 -17.88
CA SER A 119 -4.91 -12.53 -19.18
C SER A 119 -5.72 -13.82 -19.30
N ILE A 120 -6.08 -14.43 -18.16
CA ILE A 120 -6.91 -15.66 -18.10
C ILE A 120 -8.39 -15.31 -17.97
N VAL A 121 -8.72 -14.37 -17.08
CA VAL A 121 -10.12 -14.02 -16.74
C VAL A 121 -10.70 -12.99 -17.73
N GLY A 122 -9.85 -12.21 -18.35
CA GLY A 122 -10.22 -11.04 -19.15
C GLY A 122 -10.32 -9.76 -18.30
N SER A 123 -10.12 -8.60 -18.96
CA SER A 123 -10.38 -7.29 -18.37
C SER A 123 -11.84 -6.91 -18.63
N HIS A 124 -12.47 -6.26 -17.66
CA HIS A 124 -13.86 -5.83 -17.74
C HIS A 124 -13.96 -4.31 -17.51
N GLU A 125 -14.99 -3.69 -18.08
CA GLU A 125 -15.35 -2.32 -17.70
C GLU A 125 -15.69 -2.29 -16.21
N LEU A 126 -15.37 -1.20 -15.52
CA LEU A 126 -15.64 -1.01 -14.08
C LEU A 126 -17.13 -0.75 -13.79
N ASN A 127 -18.03 -1.58 -14.37
CA ASN A 127 -19.37 -1.75 -13.85
C ASN A 127 -19.33 -2.63 -12.58
N LEU A 128 -20.45 -2.90 -11.95
CA LEU A 128 -20.48 -3.66 -10.70
C LEU A 128 -19.78 -5.04 -10.81
N ILE A 129 -20.02 -5.75 -11.91
CA ILE A 129 -19.42 -7.09 -12.12
C ILE A 129 -17.92 -6.96 -12.37
N GLY A 130 -17.50 -6.02 -13.21
CA GLY A 130 -16.09 -5.77 -13.49
C GLY A 130 -15.32 -5.34 -12.25
N ALA A 131 -15.90 -4.50 -11.40
CA ALA A 131 -15.31 -4.10 -10.13
C ALA A 131 -15.12 -5.29 -9.17
N ILE A 132 -16.10 -6.22 -9.12
CA ILE A 132 -15.97 -7.47 -8.33
C ILE A 132 -14.83 -8.34 -8.89
N VAL A 133 -14.77 -8.52 -10.20
CA VAL A 133 -13.71 -9.32 -10.85
C VAL A 133 -12.34 -8.69 -10.60
N THR A 134 -12.22 -7.37 -10.77
CA THR A 134 -10.99 -6.62 -10.50
C THR A 134 -10.54 -6.80 -9.05
N GLY A 135 -11.44 -6.60 -8.09
CA GLY A 135 -11.15 -6.79 -6.67
C GLY A 135 -10.66 -8.21 -6.34
N ILE A 136 -11.30 -9.24 -6.90
CA ILE A 136 -10.87 -10.64 -6.71
C ILE A 136 -9.49 -10.87 -7.31
N VAL A 137 -9.28 -10.47 -8.55
CA VAL A 137 -8.04 -10.73 -9.30
C VAL A 137 -6.85 -10.02 -8.67
N GLU A 138 -7.01 -8.74 -8.36
CA GLU A 138 -5.90 -7.96 -7.79
C GLU A 138 -5.56 -8.37 -6.36
N GLU A 139 -6.58 -8.61 -5.52
CA GLU A 139 -6.30 -9.07 -4.15
C GLU A 139 -5.72 -10.49 -4.15
N ALA A 140 -6.16 -11.38 -5.05
CA ALA A 140 -5.56 -12.70 -5.21
C ALA A 140 -4.09 -12.62 -5.67
N GLY A 141 -3.79 -11.79 -6.65
CA GLY A 141 -2.41 -11.56 -7.12
C GLY A 141 -1.50 -11.07 -6.00
N LYS A 142 -1.96 -10.07 -5.22
CA LYS A 142 -1.23 -9.57 -4.05
C LYS A 142 -1.07 -10.65 -2.97
N ALA A 143 -2.13 -11.40 -2.65
CA ALA A 143 -2.10 -12.44 -1.62
C ALA A 143 -1.10 -13.56 -1.92
N VAL A 144 -0.96 -13.98 -3.17
CA VAL A 144 0.04 -14.99 -3.60
C VAL A 144 1.46 -14.48 -3.32
N ILE A 145 1.75 -13.24 -3.65
CA ILE A 145 3.07 -12.64 -3.43
C ILE A 145 3.34 -12.43 -1.93
N VAL A 146 2.35 -11.96 -1.17
CA VAL A 146 2.45 -11.84 0.29
C VAL A 146 2.72 -13.21 0.92
N PHE A 147 1.99 -14.26 0.51
CA PHE A 147 2.24 -15.64 0.94
C PHE A 147 3.69 -16.07 0.65
N TRP A 148 4.18 -15.80 -0.56
CA TRP A 148 5.54 -16.18 -0.94
C TRP A 148 6.61 -15.52 -0.06
N PHE A 149 6.46 -14.23 0.29
CA PHE A 149 7.37 -13.56 1.21
C PHE A 149 7.27 -14.09 2.64
N LEU A 150 6.03 -14.31 3.14
CA LEU A 150 5.80 -14.85 4.48
C LEU A 150 6.32 -16.29 4.63
N SER A 151 6.21 -17.12 3.59
CA SER A 151 6.69 -18.52 3.62
C SER A 151 8.21 -18.64 3.83
N LYS A 152 8.97 -17.58 3.54
CA LYS A 152 10.43 -17.52 3.74
C LYS A 152 10.84 -16.96 5.10
N MET A 153 9.89 -16.57 5.94
CA MET A 153 10.16 -16.00 7.25
C MET A 153 10.30 -17.10 8.31
N LYS A 154 11.34 -16.98 9.15
CA LYS A 154 11.57 -17.93 10.26
C LYS A 154 10.54 -17.79 11.39
N ARG A 155 10.04 -16.60 11.64
CA ARG A 155 9.08 -16.31 12.70
C ARG A 155 7.93 -15.50 12.12
N LEU A 156 6.74 -16.08 12.18
CA LEU A 156 5.51 -15.46 11.73
C LEU A 156 4.78 -14.85 12.93
N SER A 157 4.37 -13.60 12.80
CA SER A 157 3.53 -12.88 13.76
C SER A 157 2.44 -12.12 13.02
N ILE A 158 1.31 -11.83 13.68
CA ILE A 158 0.22 -11.06 13.07
C ILE A 158 0.72 -9.68 12.63
N LEU A 159 1.50 -9.01 13.48
CA LEU A 159 2.10 -7.70 13.16
C LEU A 159 3.10 -7.79 12.00
N GLY A 160 3.89 -8.86 11.94
CA GLY A 160 4.77 -9.12 10.80
C GLY A 160 4.01 -9.40 9.52
N GLY A 161 2.87 -10.11 9.60
CA GLY A 161 1.95 -10.33 8.48
C GLY A 161 1.36 -9.03 7.95
N LEU A 162 0.90 -8.15 8.84
CA LEU A 162 0.47 -6.79 8.50
C LEU A 162 1.56 -6.02 7.76
N LEU A 163 2.80 -6.00 8.27
CA LEU A 163 3.91 -5.26 7.67
C LEU A 163 4.29 -5.80 6.28
N ILE A 164 4.44 -7.11 6.12
CA ILE A 164 4.77 -7.70 4.81
C ILE A 164 3.65 -7.46 3.80
N GLY A 165 2.39 -7.64 4.21
CA GLY A 165 1.25 -7.31 3.38
C GLY A 165 1.23 -5.83 2.99
N ALA A 166 1.38 -4.93 3.97
CA ALA A 166 1.45 -3.49 3.73
C ALA A 166 2.59 -3.12 2.76
N SER A 167 3.75 -3.77 2.86
CA SER A 167 4.89 -3.51 1.99
C SER A 167 4.62 -3.90 0.53
N VAL A 168 4.00 -5.07 0.30
CA VAL A 168 3.55 -5.49 -1.06
C VAL A 168 2.49 -4.51 -1.59
N GLY A 169 1.47 -4.23 -0.77
CA GLY A 169 0.39 -3.32 -1.15
C GLY A 169 0.85 -1.89 -1.41
N ALA A 170 1.85 -1.40 -0.67
CA ALA A 170 2.44 -0.09 -0.87
C ALA A 170 3.21 -0.02 -2.19
N GLY A 171 3.99 -1.05 -2.53
CA GLY A 171 4.66 -1.14 -3.82
C GLY A 171 3.66 -1.20 -4.97
N PHE A 172 2.63 -2.05 -4.87
CA PHE A 172 1.54 -2.11 -5.84
C PHE A 172 0.90 -0.74 -6.05
N ALA A 173 0.44 -0.09 -4.96
CA ALA A 173 -0.21 1.22 -5.00
C ALA A 173 0.67 2.32 -5.62
N ALA A 174 1.97 2.34 -5.28
CA ALA A 174 2.91 3.33 -5.79
C ALA A 174 3.13 3.20 -7.29
N PHE A 175 3.39 1.98 -7.78
CA PHE A 175 3.60 1.72 -9.20
C PHE A 175 2.33 1.92 -10.02
N GLU A 176 1.19 1.46 -9.53
CA GLU A 176 -0.10 1.65 -10.18
C GLU A 176 -0.46 3.15 -10.26
N SER A 177 -0.28 3.90 -9.17
CA SER A 177 -0.55 5.34 -9.16
C SER A 177 0.36 6.12 -10.10
N ALA A 178 1.63 5.72 -10.21
CA ALA A 178 2.55 6.29 -11.21
C ALA A 178 2.07 6.01 -12.65
N GLY A 179 1.54 4.80 -12.90
CA GLY A 179 0.92 4.45 -14.18
C GLY A 179 -0.28 5.33 -14.52
N TYR A 180 -1.19 5.52 -13.57
CA TYR A 180 -2.35 6.41 -13.75
C TYR A 180 -1.94 7.87 -13.97
N ALA A 181 -0.92 8.38 -13.26
CA ALA A 181 -0.42 9.72 -13.46
C ALA A 181 0.29 9.91 -14.82
N LEU A 182 0.81 8.83 -15.42
CA LEU A 182 1.43 8.83 -16.75
C LEU A 182 0.39 8.80 -17.88
N GLN A 183 -0.82 8.27 -17.67
CA GLN A 183 -1.84 8.14 -18.71
C GLN A 183 -2.18 9.46 -19.43
N PRO A 184 -2.36 10.61 -18.73
CA PRO A 184 -2.59 11.89 -19.43
C PRO A 184 -1.45 12.29 -20.36
N VAL A 185 -0.19 11.95 -20.03
CA VAL A 185 0.97 12.21 -20.90
C VAL A 185 0.87 11.39 -22.16
N LEU A 186 0.60 10.10 -22.04
CA LEU A 186 0.47 9.19 -23.18
C LEU A 186 -0.71 9.60 -24.09
N ALA A 187 -1.85 9.93 -23.48
CA ALA A 187 -3.04 10.39 -24.20
C ALA A 187 -2.77 11.71 -24.94
N PHE A 188 -2.02 12.64 -24.34
CA PHE A 188 -1.63 13.89 -24.97
C PHE A 188 -0.81 13.64 -26.25
N PHE A 189 0.21 12.77 -26.18
CA PHE A 189 1.04 12.48 -27.36
C PHE A 189 0.29 11.67 -28.42
N GLN A 190 -0.55 10.70 -28.05
CA GLN A 190 -1.34 9.92 -28.99
C GLN A 190 -2.34 10.80 -29.78
N ASN A 191 -2.95 11.79 -29.14
CA ASN A 191 -3.96 12.64 -29.75
C ASN A 191 -3.36 13.88 -30.43
N SER A 192 -2.10 14.25 -30.17
CA SER A 192 -1.48 15.46 -30.72
C SER A 192 -1.48 15.49 -32.23
N GLY A 193 -1.18 14.38 -32.88
CA GLY A 193 -1.19 14.25 -34.36
C GLY A 193 -2.61 14.40 -34.96
N TYR A 194 -3.61 13.82 -34.28
CA TYR A 194 -5.01 13.95 -34.70
C TYR A 194 -5.47 15.42 -34.62
N TYR A 195 -5.25 16.10 -33.48
CA TYR A 195 -5.65 17.51 -33.34
C TYR A 195 -4.90 18.44 -34.29
N ALA A 196 -3.61 18.19 -34.51
CA ALA A 196 -2.82 18.96 -35.48
C ALA A 196 -3.37 18.86 -36.92
N ALA A 197 -3.85 17.68 -37.32
CA ALA A 197 -4.48 17.46 -38.63
C ALA A 197 -5.76 18.29 -38.82
N TYR A 198 -6.43 18.68 -37.72
CA TYR A 198 -7.62 19.53 -37.75
C TYR A 198 -7.32 21.00 -37.38
N GLY A 199 -6.02 21.40 -37.40
CA GLY A 199 -5.61 22.78 -37.10
C GLY A 199 -5.84 23.19 -35.64
N ARG A 200 -5.97 22.22 -34.70
CA ARG A 200 -6.13 22.44 -33.27
C ARG A 200 -4.85 22.06 -32.56
N GLN A 201 -4.47 22.84 -31.56
CA GLN A 201 -3.40 22.47 -30.63
C GLN A 201 -4.01 21.95 -29.33
N LEU A 202 -3.45 20.85 -28.81
CA LEU A 202 -3.76 20.39 -27.46
C LEU A 202 -3.12 21.31 -26.44
N ASP A 203 -3.89 21.70 -25.44
CA ASP A 203 -3.37 22.52 -24.34
C ASP A 203 -2.61 21.62 -23.33
N ALA A 204 -1.31 21.85 -23.22
CA ALA A 204 -0.46 21.14 -22.28
C ALA A 204 -0.87 21.42 -20.81
N SER A 205 -1.55 22.52 -20.52
CA SER A 205 -2.06 22.80 -19.17
C SER A 205 -3.10 21.78 -18.72
N MET A 206 -3.99 21.34 -19.62
CA MET A 206 -4.99 20.30 -19.31
C MET A 206 -4.34 18.96 -18.96
N MET A 207 -3.23 18.61 -19.63
CA MET A 207 -2.45 17.43 -19.31
C MET A 207 -1.85 17.54 -17.89
N MET A 208 -1.23 18.68 -17.58
CA MET A 208 -0.64 18.93 -16.26
C MET A 208 -1.68 18.91 -15.15
N ASP A 209 -2.85 19.50 -15.37
CA ASP A 209 -3.97 19.47 -14.41
C ASP A 209 -4.45 18.06 -14.15
N ALA A 210 -4.57 17.24 -15.19
CA ALA A 210 -4.97 15.84 -15.06
C ALA A 210 -3.92 15.01 -14.29
N ILE A 211 -2.62 15.24 -14.51
CA ILE A 211 -1.53 14.61 -13.76
C ILE A 211 -1.61 15.01 -12.28
N ASN A 212 -1.69 16.32 -12.01
CA ASN A 212 -1.75 16.87 -10.66
C ASN A 212 -2.97 16.31 -9.91
N GLN A 213 -4.13 16.32 -10.54
CA GLN A 213 -5.37 15.79 -9.97
C GLN A 213 -5.24 14.29 -9.66
N SER A 214 -4.69 13.50 -10.59
CA SER A 214 -4.47 12.06 -10.37
C SER A 214 -3.58 11.81 -9.15
N ILE A 215 -2.43 12.49 -9.05
CA ILE A 215 -1.49 12.30 -7.94
C ILE A 215 -2.12 12.71 -6.60
N ILE A 216 -2.77 13.89 -6.55
CA ILE A 216 -3.32 14.43 -5.31
C ILE A 216 -4.49 13.56 -4.80
N ILE A 217 -5.43 13.22 -5.68
CA ILE A 217 -6.61 12.42 -5.30
C ILE A 217 -6.19 11.02 -4.88
N ARG A 218 -5.36 10.36 -5.69
CA ARG A 218 -4.90 9.01 -5.36
C ARG A 218 -4.04 9.01 -4.10
N GLY A 219 -3.22 10.04 -3.87
CA GLY A 219 -2.47 10.22 -2.64
C GLY A 219 -3.37 10.41 -1.42
N PHE A 220 -4.37 11.29 -1.51
CA PHE A 220 -5.32 11.54 -0.42
C PHE A 220 -6.12 10.27 -0.03
N LEU A 221 -6.50 9.46 -1.00
CA LEU A 221 -7.31 8.27 -0.80
C LEU A 221 -6.47 6.99 -0.52
N ALA A 222 -5.17 7.00 -0.81
CA ALA A 222 -4.29 5.83 -0.68
C ALA A 222 -4.27 5.15 0.70
N PRO A 223 -4.45 5.85 1.85
CA PRO A 223 -4.50 5.18 3.15
C PRO A 223 -5.64 4.18 3.30
N GLY A 224 -6.70 4.27 2.50
CA GLY A 224 -7.84 3.35 2.50
C GLY A 224 -7.77 2.22 1.47
N GLY A 225 -6.69 2.17 0.67
CA GLY A 225 -6.56 1.31 -0.49
C GLY A 225 -5.61 0.12 -0.32
N HIS A 226 -4.87 -0.20 -1.36
CA HIS A 226 -4.05 -1.41 -1.52
C HIS A 226 -3.09 -1.72 -0.36
N VAL A 227 -2.55 -0.68 0.32
CA VAL A 227 -1.63 -0.86 1.46
C VAL A 227 -2.34 -1.59 2.58
N THR A 228 -3.51 -1.11 2.99
CA THR A 228 -4.30 -1.68 4.09
C THR A 228 -4.97 -2.99 3.69
N TRP A 229 -5.44 -3.12 2.45
CA TRP A 229 -6.03 -4.36 1.95
C TRP A 229 -5.03 -5.52 1.96
N ALA A 230 -3.83 -5.29 1.41
CA ALA A 230 -2.78 -6.30 1.43
C ALA A 230 -2.24 -6.57 2.85
N ALA A 231 -2.23 -5.57 3.75
CA ALA A 231 -1.90 -5.76 5.16
C ALA A 231 -2.87 -6.75 5.83
N ILE A 232 -4.19 -6.59 5.61
CA ILE A 232 -5.21 -7.51 6.11
C ILE A 232 -4.97 -8.92 5.56
N SER A 233 -4.67 -9.06 4.27
CA SER A 233 -4.37 -10.35 3.63
C SER A 233 -3.14 -11.02 4.27
N GLY A 234 -2.09 -10.26 4.58
CA GLY A 234 -0.89 -10.76 5.26
C GLY A 234 -1.17 -11.24 6.69
N ALA A 235 -1.95 -10.48 7.47
CA ALA A 235 -2.38 -10.91 8.80
C ALA A 235 -3.27 -12.15 8.73
N ALA A 236 -4.19 -12.22 7.76
CA ALA A 236 -5.09 -13.36 7.55
C ALA A 236 -4.32 -14.67 7.28
N LEU A 237 -3.27 -14.61 6.43
CA LEU A 237 -2.38 -15.75 6.17
C LEU A 237 -1.69 -16.24 7.44
N VAL A 238 -1.16 -15.32 8.25
CA VAL A 238 -0.48 -15.68 9.51
C VAL A 238 -1.46 -16.28 10.51
N ILE A 239 -2.65 -15.69 10.68
CA ILE A 239 -3.70 -16.19 11.58
C ILE A 239 -4.11 -17.62 11.18
N ALA A 240 -4.39 -17.85 9.90
CA ALA A 240 -4.76 -19.17 9.38
C ALA A 240 -3.62 -20.18 9.54
N GLY A 241 -2.38 -19.80 9.19
CA GLY A 241 -1.20 -20.67 9.30
C GLY A 241 -0.92 -21.11 10.73
N LYS A 242 -1.07 -20.19 11.71
CA LYS A 242 -0.94 -20.51 13.14
C LYS A 242 -2.05 -21.45 13.64
N ALA A 243 -3.29 -21.23 13.21
CA ALA A 243 -4.41 -22.08 13.59
C ALA A 243 -4.26 -23.51 13.04
N LEU A 244 -3.67 -23.65 11.85
CA LEU A 244 -3.42 -24.93 11.19
C LEU A 244 -2.06 -25.55 11.57
N ARG A 245 -1.20 -24.81 12.25
CA ARG A 245 0.19 -25.20 12.57
C ARG A 245 1.00 -25.60 11.33
N ARG A 246 0.71 -24.99 10.19
CA ARG A 246 1.42 -25.19 8.92
C ARG A 246 1.39 -23.90 8.09
N PHE A 247 2.36 -23.76 7.19
CA PHE A 247 2.42 -22.61 6.28
C PHE A 247 2.84 -23.09 4.89
N ASP A 248 1.86 -23.55 4.12
CA ASP A 248 1.99 -24.05 2.75
C ASP A 248 0.90 -23.47 1.83
N THR A 249 0.95 -23.78 0.55
CA THR A 249 0.05 -23.22 -0.46
C THR A 249 -1.42 -23.51 -0.23
N SER A 250 -1.77 -24.55 0.54
CA SER A 250 -3.15 -24.88 0.87
C SER A 250 -3.83 -23.78 1.72
N LEU A 251 -3.04 -22.91 2.36
CA LEU A 251 -3.57 -21.76 3.09
C LEU A 251 -4.36 -20.81 2.21
N LEU A 252 -3.97 -20.63 0.95
CA LEU A 252 -4.63 -19.70 0.03
C LEU A 252 -6.09 -20.10 -0.28
N THR A 253 -6.45 -21.34 -0.06
CA THR A 253 -7.82 -21.87 -0.24
C THR A 253 -8.49 -22.25 1.08
N ASP A 254 -7.80 -22.10 2.21
CA ASP A 254 -8.36 -22.45 3.52
C ASP A 254 -9.44 -21.47 3.97
N LYS A 255 -10.53 -21.98 4.52
CA LYS A 255 -11.68 -21.19 4.98
C LYS A 255 -11.31 -20.13 6.04
N ARG A 256 -10.27 -20.37 6.86
CA ARG A 256 -9.83 -19.42 7.90
C ARG A 256 -9.15 -18.21 7.29
N PHE A 257 -8.34 -18.43 6.25
CA PHE A 257 -7.78 -17.35 5.44
C PHE A 257 -8.89 -16.61 4.69
N LEU A 258 -9.72 -17.35 3.93
CA LEU A 258 -10.74 -16.75 3.06
C LEU A 258 -11.76 -15.88 3.82
N ARG A 259 -12.09 -16.22 5.07
CA ARG A 259 -13.00 -15.43 5.92
C ARG A 259 -12.51 -13.98 6.17
N LEU A 260 -11.20 -13.79 6.31
CA LEU A 260 -10.63 -12.45 6.47
C LEU A 260 -10.26 -11.84 5.12
N PHE A 261 -9.80 -12.66 4.18
CA PHE A 261 -9.43 -12.22 2.83
C PHE A 261 -10.61 -11.66 2.03
N ILE A 262 -11.83 -12.11 2.30
CA ILE A 262 -13.03 -11.54 1.63
C ILE A 262 -13.23 -10.05 1.95
N ILE A 263 -12.72 -9.56 3.09
CA ILE A 263 -12.86 -8.15 3.49
C ILE A 263 -12.16 -7.22 2.50
N PRO A 264 -10.84 -7.35 2.23
CA PRO A 264 -10.19 -6.52 1.23
C PRO A 264 -10.79 -6.69 -0.17
N VAL A 265 -11.24 -7.89 -0.55
CA VAL A 265 -11.91 -8.11 -1.86
C VAL A 265 -13.19 -7.28 -1.96
N ILE A 266 -14.05 -7.30 -0.93
CA ILE A 266 -15.30 -6.51 -0.92
C ILE A 266 -15.00 -5.00 -0.92
N LEU A 267 -14.04 -4.56 -0.10
CA LEU A 267 -13.67 -3.14 -0.02
C LEU A 267 -13.11 -2.64 -1.35
N HIS A 268 -12.27 -3.43 -2.00
CA HIS A 268 -11.72 -3.11 -3.31
C HIS A 268 -12.82 -3.06 -4.39
N ALA A 269 -13.67 -4.08 -4.45
CA ALA A 269 -14.79 -4.11 -5.39
C ALA A 269 -15.74 -2.91 -5.19
N ALA A 270 -16.04 -2.55 -3.95
CA ALA A 270 -16.85 -1.38 -3.65
C ALA A 270 -16.16 -0.07 -4.06
N TRP A 271 -14.84 0.00 -3.89
CA TRP A 271 -14.02 1.15 -4.26
C TRP A 271 -14.04 1.40 -5.77
N ASP A 272 -13.88 0.36 -6.58
CA ASP A 272 -13.84 0.44 -8.05
C ASP A 272 -15.22 0.44 -8.69
N SER A 273 -16.29 0.15 -7.93
CA SER A 273 -17.63 0.10 -8.46
C SER A 273 -18.22 1.50 -8.70
N PRO A 274 -19.29 1.63 -9.50
CA PRO A 274 -20.03 2.89 -9.65
C PRO A 274 -20.56 3.48 -8.34
N MET A 275 -20.63 2.67 -7.26
CA MET A 275 -21.00 3.15 -5.92
C MET A 275 -20.03 4.19 -5.38
N SER A 276 -18.75 4.14 -5.75
CA SER A 276 -17.75 5.11 -5.34
C SER A 276 -18.04 6.54 -5.81
N ASN A 277 -18.88 6.67 -6.85
CA ASN A 277 -19.33 7.96 -7.37
C ASN A 277 -20.47 8.60 -6.52
N ILE A 278 -21.06 7.86 -5.58
CA ILE A 278 -22.08 8.41 -4.68
C ILE A 278 -21.42 9.42 -3.75
N GLY A 279 -21.87 10.67 -3.80
CA GLY A 279 -21.26 11.77 -3.06
C GLY A 279 -19.83 12.09 -3.56
N SER A 280 -19.59 11.98 -4.86
CA SER A 280 -18.27 12.18 -5.50
C SER A 280 -17.63 13.53 -5.20
N SER A 281 -18.44 14.60 -5.03
CA SER A 281 -17.94 15.94 -4.68
C SER A 281 -17.18 16.00 -3.34
N ILE A 282 -17.46 15.07 -2.42
CA ILE A 282 -16.83 14.98 -1.10
C ILE A 282 -16.18 13.62 -0.85
N TYR A 283 -16.07 12.78 -1.87
CA TYR A 283 -15.50 11.42 -1.78
C TYR A 283 -16.12 10.56 -0.65
N LEU A 284 -17.43 10.68 -0.45
CA LEU A 284 -18.15 10.10 0.69
C LEU A 284 -17.90 8.60 0.83
N VAL A 285 -18.07 7.83 -0.27
CA VAL A 285 -17.90 6.37 -0.24
C VAL A 285 -16.44 5.97 -0.01
N PRO A 286 -15.43 6.49 -0.75
CA PRO A 286 -14.01 6.22 -0.47
C PRO A 286 -13.60 6.55 0.97
N ILE A 287 -14.07 7.64 1.54
CA ILE A 287 -13.78 8.00 2.95
C ILE A 287 -14.43 6.98 3.89
N ALA A 288 -15.68 6.61 3.68
CA ALA A 288 -16.36 5.60 4.49
C ALA A 288 -15.65 4.23 4.43
N LEU A 289 -15.23 3.79 3.23
CA LEU A 289 -14.46 2.56 3.05
C LEU A 289 -13.09 2.65 3.76
N THR A 290 -12.45 3.83 3.73
CA THR A 290 -11.21 4.09 4.46
C THR A 290 -11.41 3.92 5.97
N VAL A 291 -12.47 4.47 6.54
CA VAL A 291 -12.79 4.30 7.97
C VAL A 291 -13.01 2.81 8.30
N ILE A 292 -13.77 2.10 7.49
CA ILE A 292 -14.06 0.66 7.69
C ILE A 292 -12.75 -0.15 7.68
N VAL A 293 -11.89 0.05 6.69
CA VAL A 293 -10.64 -0.71 6.59
C VAL A 293 -9.71 -0.45 7.79
N TRP A 294 -9.64 0.80 8.26
CA TRP A 294 -8.83 1.14 9.43
C TRP A 294 -9.38 0.55 10.72
N ILE A 295 -10.69 0.40 10.88
CA ILE A 295 -11.28 -0.35 12.00
C ILE A 295 -10.77 -1.80 11.98
N VAL A 296 -10.78 -2.46 10.81
CA VAL A 296 -10.28 -3.84 10.67
C VAL A 296 -8.77 -3.91 10.98
N VAL A 297 -7.98 -2.99 10.45
CA VAL A 297 -6.53 -2.92 10.72
C VAL A 297 -6.25 -2.74 12.20
N MET A 298 -6.99 -1.85 12.90
CA MET A 298 -6.84 -1.64 14.34
C MET A 298 -7.19 -2.89 15.15
N ILE A 299 -8.23 -3.63 14.75
CA ILE A 299 -8.55 -4.93 15.37
C ILE A 299 -7.38 -5.91 15.20
N LEU A 300 -6.81 -6.01 13.99
CA LEU A 300 -5.68 -6.90 13.72
C LEU A 300 -4.40 -6.49 14.47
N ILE A 301 -4.14 -5.19 14.63
CA ILE A 301 -3.04 -4.68 15.45
C ILE A 301 -3.24 -5.10 16.93
N ASN A 302 -4.44 -4.92 17.47
CA ASN A 302 -4.76 -5.37 18.83
C ASN A 302 -4.57 -6.88 19.00
N MET A 303 -5.00 -7.68 18.03
CA MET A 303 -4.76 -9.13 18.03
C MET A 303 -3.27 -9.48 18.01
N GLY A 304 -2.47 -8.73 17.25
CA GLY A 304 -1.02 -8.89 17.19
C GLY A 304 -0.32 -8.50 18.48
N LEU A 305 -0.76 -7.44 19.16
CA LEU A 305 -0.24 -7.04 20.49
C LEU A 305 -0.62 -8.07 21.57
N ALA A 306 -1.85 -8.59 21.53
CA ALA A 306 -2.25 -9.69 22.42
C ALA A 306 -1.45 -10.98 22.17
N GLU A 307 -0.96 -11.19 20.94
CA GLU A 307 -0.02 -12.26 20.62
C GLU A 307 1.34 -12.04 21.29
N VAL A 308 1.88 -10.81 21.25
CA VAL A 308 3.12 -10.44 21.96
C VAL A 308 2.99 -10.77 23.44
N GLU A 309 1.91 -10.34 24.09
CA GLU A 309 1.68 -10.58 25.51
C GLU A 309 1.64 -12.08 25.87
N ARG A 310 0.99 -12.90 25.03
CA ARG A 310 0.92 -14.35 25.26
C ARG A 310 2.27 -15.04 25.14
N VAL A 311 3.09 -14.64 24.18
CA VAL A 311 4.42 -15.23 23.97
C VAL A 311 5.38 -14.83 25.09
N THR A 312 5.36 -13.56 25.49
CA THR A 312 6.24 -13.07 26.57
C THR A 312 5.87 -13.62 27.98
N LYS A 313 4.61 -14.02 28.21
CA LYS A 313 4.19 -14.67 29.49
C LYS A 313 4.51 -16.16 29.57
N ARG A 314 4.77 -16.83 28.44
CA ARG A 314 5.03 -18.29 28.40
C ARG A 314 6.51 -18.64 28.48
N GLN A 315 7.38 -17.69 28.41
CA GLN A 315 8.84 -17.83 28.50
C GLN A 315 9.36 -17.25 29.81
#